data_ac52adc8b60270f26b3244283fb635cb
#
_entry.id   ac52adc8b60270f26b3244283fb635cb
#
_cell.length_a   1.000
_cell.length_b   1.000
_cell.length_c   1.000
_cell.angle_alpha   90.00
_cell.angle_beta   90.00
_cell.angle_gamma   90.00
#
_symmetry.space_group_name_H-M   'P 1'
#
loop_
_entity.id
_entity.type
_entity.pdbx_description
1 polymer ?
#
loop_
_entity_poly.entity_id
_entity_poly.type
_entity_poly.pdbx_seq_one_letter_code
_entity_poly.pdbx_strand_id
1 'polypeptide(L)'
;MIEQDRPTLLPFDQEARVVEMKYNKKDPLASLAHLTRQRRANVKWLRTLRPAQLTRRGVHQKVGEITAGEMIHEWAFHDLGHLKQILEVKRYALWPRIGNLQAFYRLS
;
A
#
# COMPACT_ATOMS: atom_id res chain seq x y z
N MET A 1 4.53 5.83 15.60
CA MET A 1 5.11 4.76 16.44
C MET A 1 6.60 4.92 16.68
N ILE A 2 7.36 5.45 15.75
CA ILE A 2 8.79 5.66 15.94
C ILE A 2 9.06 6.83 16.90
N GLU A 3 8.27 7.88 16.83
CA GLU A 3 8.43 9.12 17.60
C GLU A 3 7.60 9.15 18.88
N GLN A 4 6.61 8.26 19.00
CA GLN A 4 5.72 8.16 20.15
C GLN A 4 5.76 6.77 20.74
N ASP A 5 5.57 6.69 22.07
CA ASP A 5 5.45 5.41 22.75
C ASP A 5 3.99 4.96 22.76
N ARG A 6 3.72 3.76 22.21
CA ARG A 6 2.41 3.09 22.17
C ARG A 6 1.24 4.00 21.77
N PRO A 7 1.32 4.74 20.64
CA PRO A 7 0.20 5.59 20.21
C PRO A 7 -1.02 4.75 19.82
N THR A 8 -2.20 5.37 19.90
CA THR A 8 -3.43 4.79 19.37
C THR A 8 -3.56 5.19 17.89
N LEU A 9 -3.80 4.20 17.03
CA LEU A 9 -3.93 4.40 15.59
C LEU A 9 -5.40 4.28 15.17
N LEU A 10 -5.88 5.27 14.40
CA LEU A 10 -7.27 5.31 13.92
C LEU A 10 -7.38 4.66 12.53
N PRO A 11 -8.54 4.03 12.23
CA PRO A 11 -8.81 3.53 10.87
C PRO A 11 -8.77 4.67 9.84
N PHE A 12 -8.27 4.37 8.66
CA PHE A 12 -8.20 5.31 7.55
C PHE A 12 -9.44 5.17 6.66
N ASP A 13 -10.13 6.30 6.38
CA ASP A 13 -11.26 6.33 5.47
C ASP A 13 -10.77 6.62 4.06
N GLN A 14 -10.67 5.58 3.23
CA GLN A 14 -10.18 5.67 1.86
C GLN A 14 -11.12 6.45 0.94
N GLU A 15 -12.43 6.31 1.10
CA GLU A 15 -13.42 7.01 0.26
C GLU A 15 -13.39 8.51 0.51
N ALA A 16 -13.40 8.93 1.77
CA ALA A 16 -13.27 10.33 2.13
C ALA A 16 -11.97 10.93 1.62
N ARG A 17 -10.86 10.17 1.68
CA ARG A 17 -9.56 10.60 1.19
C ARG A 17 -9.56 10.84 -0.31
N VAL A 18 -10.19 9.98 -1.10
CA VAL A 18 -10.31 10.13 -2.55
C VAL A 18 -11.06 11.41 -2.90
N VAL A 19 -12.18 11.70 -2.22
CA VAL A 19 -12.96 12.92 -2.42
C VAL A 19 -12.16 14.15 -2.01
N GLU A 20 -11.54 14.14 -0.83
CA GLU A 20 -10.75 15.25 -0.30
C GLU A 20 -9.58 15.62 -1.21
N MET A 21 -8.85 14.63 -1.69
CA MET A 21 -7.65 14.84 -2.51
C MET A 21 -7.95 15.05 -3.99
N LYS A 22 -9.19 14.85 -4.43
CA LYS A 22 -9.62 15.03 -5.84
C LYS A 22 -8.73 14.23 -6.81
N TYR A 23 -8.52 12.96 -6.53
CA TYR A 23 -7.59 12.10 -7.29
C TYR A 23 -7.91 12.02 -8.78
N ASN A 24 -9.19 12.04 -9.17
CA ASN A 24 -9.60 11.99 -10.56
C ASN A 24 -9.28 13.26 -11.37
N LYS A 25 -8.88 14.35 -10.70
CA LYS A 25 -8.49 15.62 -11.35
C LYS A 25 -6.98 15.78 -11.46
N LYS A 26 -6.20 14.85 -10.90
CA LYS A 26 -4.74 14.91 -10.93
C LYS A 26 -4.18 14.29 -12.19
N ASP A 27 -3.08 14.85 -12.70
CA ASP A 27 -2.32 14.25 -13.79
C ASP A 27 -1.66 12.95 -13.32
N PRO A 28 -1.94 11.81 -13.96
CA PRO A 28 -1.38 10.52 -13.56
C PRO A 28 0.15 10.50 -13.56
N LEU A 29 0.79 11.11 -14.55
CA LEU A 29 2.26 11.13 -14.64
C LEU A 29 2.89 11.98 -13.54
N ALA A 30 2.29 13.15 -13.24
CA ALA A 30 2.74 13.99 -12.15
C ALA A 30 2.55 13.29 -10.80
N SER A 31 1.43 12.60 -10.61
CA SER A 31 1.17 11.82 -9.40
C SER A 31 2.15 10.67 -9.23
N LEU A 32 2.51 9.97 -10.31
CA LEU A 32 3.51 8.90 -10.30
C LEU A 32 4.90 9.43 -9.92
N ALA A 33 5.29 10.58 -10.50
CA ALA A 33 6.56 11.21 -10.16
C ALA A 33 6.61 11.61 -8.69
N HIS A 34 5.51 12.15 -8.16
CA HIS A 34 5.41 12.51 -6.74
C HIS A 34 5.52 11.26 -5.84
N LEU A 35 4.82 10.20 -6.18
CA LEU A 35 4.90 8.92 -5.47
C LEU A 35 6.34 8.37 -5.46
N THR A 36 7.01 8.41 -6.61
CA THR A 36 8.40 7.95 -6.72
C THR A 36 9.33 8.73 -5.78
N ARG A 37 9.18 10.06 -5.74
CA ARG A 37 9.98 10.90 -4.82
C ARG A 37 9.69 10.58 -3.37
N GLN A 38 8.42 10.43 -3.00
CA GLN A 38 8.02 10.06 -1.64
C GLN A 38 8.58 8.70 -1.24
N ARG A 39 8.51 7.70 -2.12
CA ARG A 39 9.02 6.36 -1.85
C ARG A 39 10.53 6.36 -1.65
N ARG A 40 11.28 7.11 -2.46
CA ARG A 40 12.73 7.25 -2.28
C ARG A 40 13.09 7.89 -0.95
N ALA A 41 12.39 8.94 -0.58
CA ALA A 41 12.58 9.61 0.71
C ALA A 41 12.24 8.68 1.87
N ASN A 42 11.14 7.95 1.78
CA ASN A 42 10.70 7.02 2.81
C ASN A 42 11.66 5.84 2.98
N VAL A 43 12.16 5.27 1.89
CA VAL A 43 13.16 4.19 1.94
C VAL A 43 14.46 4.69 2.56
N LYS A 44 14.91 5.88 2.19
CA LYS A 44 16.09 6.50 2.79
C LYS A 44 15.94 6.68 4.29
N TRP A 45 14.77 7.16 4.73
CA TRP A 45 14.45 7.31 6.15
C TRP A 45 14.42 5.96 6.86
N LEU A 46 13.76 4.95 6.29
CA LEU A 46 13.68 3.60 6.86
C LEU A 46 15.06 2.99 7.08
N ARG A 47 16.00 3.25 6.18
CA ARG A 47 17.38 2.75 6.31
C ARG A 47 18.14 3.37 7.49
N THR A 48 17.67 4.48 8.02
CA THR A 48 18.27 5.11 9.20
C THR A 48 17.76 4.52 10.51
N LEU A 49 16.72 3.70 10.47
CA LEU A 49 16.14 3.12 11.67
C LEU A 49 17.04 2.04 12.28
N ARG A 50 17.15 2.07 13.59
CA ARG A 50 17.89 1.06 14.36
C ARG A 50 16.97 -0.11 14.70
N PRO A 51 17.49 -1.34 14.88
CA PRO A 51 16.67 -2.50 15.24
C PRO A 51 15.77 -2.29 16.44
N ALA A 52 16.23 -1.58 17.47
CA ALA A 52 15.44 -1.28 18.66
C ALA A 52 14.19 -0.44 18.36
N GLN A 53 14.23 0.41 17.33
CA GLN A 53 13.08 1.20 16.92
C GLN A 53 11.98 0.36 16.26
N LEU A 54 12.35 -0.75 15.63
CA LEU A 54 11.40 -1.64 14.97
C LEU A 54 10.54 -2.43 15.95
N THR A 55 10.96 -2.54 17.20
CA THR A 55 10.21 -3.21 18.26
C THR A 55 9.25 -2.28 19.01
N ARG A 56 9.24 -1.00 18.70
CA ARG A 56 8.30 -0.04 19.30
C ARG A 56 6.87 -0.42 18.93
N ARG A 57 5.97 -0.25 19.89
CA ARG A 57 4.59 -0.71 19.79
C ARG A 57 3.61 0.44 19.74
N GLY A 58 2.51 0.21 19.06
CA GLY A 58 1.32 1.06 19.08
C GLY A 58 0.08 0.20 19.19
N VAL A 59 -1.07 0.82 19.45
CA VAL A 59 -2.33 0.11 19.61
C VAL A 59 -3.27 0.55 18.49
N HIS A 60 -3.65 -0.41 17.64
CA HIS A 60 -4.65 -0.20 16.58
C HIS A 60 -6.04 -0.57 17.11
N GLN A 61 -7.04 0.24 16.81
CA GLN A 61 -8.40 0.03 17.34
C GLN A 61 -9.02 -1.31 16.92
N LYS A 62 -8.66 -1.82 15.75
CA LYS A 62 -9.25 -3.08 15.23
C LYS A 62 -8.44 -4.32 15.56
N VAL A 63 -7.11 -4.22 15.50
CA VAL A 63 -6.24 -5.41 15.59
C VAL A 63 -5.39 -5.45 16.85
N GLY A 64 -5.46 -4.42 17.70
CA GLY A 64 -4.73 -4.38 18.93
C GLY A 64 -3.29 -3.92 18.77
N GLU A 65 -2.39 -4.49 19.56
CA GLU A 65 -0.99 -4.07 19.62
C GLU A 65 -0.23 -4.50 18.37
N ILE A 66 0.51 -3.57 17.78
CA ILE A 66 1.37 -3.81 16.62
C ILE A 66 2.73 -3.16 16.83
N THR A 67 3.76 -3.67 16.17
CA THR A 67 5.11 -3.09 16.20
C THR A 67 5.38 -2.22 14.97
N ALA A 68 6.36 -1.34 15.06
CA ALA A 68 6.82 -0.56 13.92
C ALA A 68 7.34 -1.45 12.80
N GLY A 69 8.07 -2.52 13.14
CA GLY A 69 8.55 -3.50 12.16
C GLY A 69 7.42 -4.19 11.41
N GLU A 70 6.37 -4.58 12.13
CA GLU A 70 5.17 -5.17 11.51
C GLU A 70 4.49 -4.21 10.54
N MET A 71 4.39 -2.92 10.88
CA MET A 71 3.83 -1.92 9.98
C MET A 71 4.66 -1.75 8.71
N ILE A 72 5.98 -1.79 8.81
CA ILE A 72 6.87 -1.67 7.66
C ILE A 72 6.71 -2.87 6.72
N HIS A 73 6.63 -4.08 7.27
CA HIS A 73 6.38 -5.28 6.47
C HIS A 73 4.98 -5.28 5.84
N GLU A 74 3.98 -4.82 6.57
CA GLU A 74 2.62 -4.69 6.05
C GLU A 74 2.56 -3.70 4.88
N TRP A 75 3.35 -2.64 4.93
CA TRP A 75 3.46 -1.69 3.83
C TRP A 75 3.87 -2.37 2.52
N ALA A 76 4.92 -3.20 2.57
CA ALA A 76 5.35 -3.97 1.40
C ALA A 76 4.27 -4.96 0.94
N PHE A 77 3.65 -5.65 1.87
CA PHE A 77 2.56 -6.59 1.59
C PHE A 77 1.37 -5.89 0.90
N HIS A 78 1.02 -4.71 1.38
CA HIS A 78 -0.05 -3.88 0.82
C HIS A 78 0.27 -3.44 -0.62
N ASP A 79 1.52 -3.02 -0.88
CA ASP A 79 1.96 -2.65 -2.23
C ASP A 79 1.87 -3.83 -3.20
N LEU A 80 2.26 -5.02 -2.76
CA LEU A 80 2.15 -6.24 -3.57
C LEU A 80 0.69 -6.59 -3.86
N GLY A 81 -0.22 -6.33 -2.92
CA GLY A 81 -1.65 -6.49 -3.13
C GLY A 81 -2.20 -5.59 -4.24
N HIS A 82 -1.77 -4.34 -4.27
CA HIS A 82 -2.14 -3.42 -5.34
C HIS A 82 -1.55 -3.82 -6.69
N LEU A 83 -0.31 -4.27 -6.70
CA LEU A 83 0.32 -4.77 -7.92
C LEU A 83 -0.45 -5.98 -8.48
N LYS A 84 -0.88 -6.89 -7.63
CA LYS A 84 -1.75 -8.01 -8.01
C LYS A 84 -3.05 -7.52 -8.67
N GLN A 85 -3.68 -6.51 -8.09
CA GLN A 85 -4.90 -5.91 -8.65
C GLN A 85 -4.67 -5.32 -10.04
N ILE A 86 -3.56 -4.62 -10.25
CA ILE A 86 -3.20 -4.07 -11.57
C ILE A 86 -3.02 -5.18 -12.59
N LEU A 87 -2.33 -6.26 -12.23
CA LEU A 87 -2.13 -7.40 -13.12
C LEU A 87 -3.46 -8.08 -13.47
N GLU A 88 -4.37 -8.22 -12.53
CA GLU A 88 -5.70 -8.79 -12.78
C GLU A 88 -6.53 -7.91 -13.72
N VAL A 89 -6.47 -6.59 -13.60
CA VAL A 89 -7.15 -5.69 -14.56
C VAL A 89 -6.65 -5.96 -15.99
N LYS A 90 -5.35 -6.13 -16.16
CA LYS A 90 -4.77 -6.46 -17.48
C LYS A 90 -5.22 -7.83 -17.99
N ARG A 91 -5.28 -8.83 -17.10
CA ARG A 91 -5.76 -10.17 -17.45
C ARG A 91 -7.22 -10.13 -17.88
N TYR A 92 -8.08 -9.40 -17.17
CA TYR A 92 -9.48 -9.23 -17.54
C TYR A 92 -9.63 -8.57 -18.92
N ALA A 93 -8.81 -7.58 -19.23
CA ALA A 93 -8.83 -6.92 -20.53
C ALA A 93 -8.44 -7.87 -21.69
N LEU A 94 -7.52 -8.80 -21.44
CA LEU A 94 -7.07 -9.78 -22.43
C LEU A 94 -7.99 -10.99 -22.53
N TRP A 95 -8.77 -11.28 -21.49
CA TRP A 95 -9.57 -12.50 -21.40
C TRP A 95 -10.42 -12.81 -22.63
N PRO A 96 -11.26 -11.86 -23.14
CA PRO A 96 -12.06 -12.16 -24.32
C PRO A 96 -11.22 -12.36 -25.60
N ARG A 97 -9.98 -11.89 -25.61
CA ARG A 97 -9.10 -11.95 -26.78
C ARG A 97 -8.39 -13.29 -26.94
N ILE A 98 -8.35 -14.11 -25.89
CA ILE A 98 -7.67 -15.41 -25.95
C ILE A 98 -8.60 -16.54 -26.44
N GLY A 99 -9.89 -16.25 -26.66
CA GLY A 99 -10.82 -17.17 -27.27
C GLY A 99 -10.88 -18.53 -26.60
N ASN A 100 -10.81 -19.62 -27.34
CA ASN A 100 -10.90 -20.98 -26.82
C ASN A 100 -9.75 -21.34 -25.86
N LEU A 101 -8.66 -20.60 -25.89
CA LEU A 101 -7.56 -20.83 -24.94
C LEU A 101 -7.98 -20.53 -23.49
N GLN A 102 -9.11 -19.86 -23.29
CA GLN A 102 -9.68 -19.67 -21.95
C GLN A 102 -9.83 -20.98 -21.16
N ALA A 103 -9.98 -22.10 -21.87
CA ALA A 103 -10.14 -23.42 -21.25
C ALA A 103 -8.93 -23.81 -20.38
N PHE A 104 -7.75 -23.24 -20.61
CA PHE A 104 -6.53 -23.54 -19.85
C PHE A 104 -6.35 -22.67 -18.61
N TYR A 105 -7.18 -21.64 -18.41
CA TYR A 105 -6.95 -20.63 -17.39
C TYR A 105 -8.19 -20.35 -16.56
N ARG A 106 -7.96 -19.69 -15.41
CA ARG A 106 -9.03 -19.13 -14.57
C ARG A 106 -8.71 -17.68 -14.28
N LEU A 107 -9.77 -16.85 -14.19
CA LEU A 107 -9.67 -15.51 -13.63
C LEU A 107 -9.90 -15.61 -12.11
N SER A 108 -8.98 -15.06 -11.34
CA SER A 108 -9.07 -15.05 -9.88
C SER A 108 -9.51 -13.69 -9.36
#